data_6754c5ab1865b661aba70e72e546e6e9
#
_entry.id   6754c5ab1865b661aba70e72e546e6e9
#
_cell.length_a   1.000
_cell.length_b   1.000
_cell.length_c   1.000
_cell.angle_alpha   90.00
_cell.angle_beta   90.00
_cell.angle_gamma   90.00
#
_symmetry.space_group_name_H-M   'P 1'
#
loop_
_entity.id
_entity.type
_entity.pdbx_description
1 polymer ?
#
loop_
_entity_poly.entity_id
_entity_poly.type
_entity_poly.pdbx_seq_one_letter_code
_entity_poly.pdbx_strand_id
1 'polypeptide(L)'
;YILNMMKIDKIITSFKLLGSGFLILIIGCGLVADSPEYIKVNLIDNSSATVVLKRPSRLKYSWQSTIEGEPLVNRFVLPLGFKLTNVKKGSFGEWLRFLPLKPKGSKIMLYDGTKKRFQMLNAGVVNIDVGKRDLQQCADAVIRLRSEYLYASLQYDKIHFNYTSGFNAEYSAWRSGKKIKVSGNKVNYYTAPKANDKLYSGFKKYLINVYNYAGTYSLNKELKTQNTKDIKAGDVLIIGGFPGHVVMVANVCENAQGEKAVLLMQS
;
A
#
# COMPACT_ATOMS: atom_id res chain seq x y z
N TYR A 1 -0.36 3.48 7.30
CA TYR A 1 -0.47 2.10 6.79
C TYR A 1 0.21 1.17 7.79
N ILE A 2 -0.34 -0.04 7.94
CA ILE A 2 0.11 -1.08 8.87
C ILE A 2 1.06 -2.01 8.12
N LEU A 3 2.14 -2.41 8.77
CA LEU A 3 3.17 -3.27 8.19
C LEU A 3 3.28 -4.57 8.99
N ASN A 4 3.23 -5.71 8.30
CA ASN A 4 3.41 -7.05 8.88
C ASN A 4 4.23 -7.92 7.95
N MET A 5 5.13 -8.76 8.50
CA MET A 5 5.94 -9.71 7.74
C MET A 5 5.34 -11.12 7.83
N MET A 6 5.17 -11.81 6.70
CA MET A 6 4.59 -13.16 6.63
C MET A 6 5.31 -14.04 5.60
N LYS A 7 5.37 -15.35 5.84
CA LYS A 7 5.75 -16.34 4.82
C LYS A 7 4.58 -16.55 3.84
N ILE A 8 4.89 -16.71 2.56
CA ILE A 8 3.90 -16.80 1.47
C ILE A 8 2.94 -17.96 1.65
N ASP A 9 3.44 -19.13 2.07
CA ASP A 9 2.61 -20.33 2.23
C ASP A 9 1.46 -20.11 3.24
N LYS A 10 1.73 -19.35 4.32
CA LYS A 10 0.71 -18.98 5.31
C LYS A 10 -0.30 -17.97 4.77
N ILE A 11 0.11 -17.09 3.86
CA ILE A 11 -0.78 -16.12 3.23
C ILE A 11 -1.80 -16.83 2.35
N ILE A 12 -1.36 -17.77 1.49
CA ILE A 12 -2.22 -18.52 0.58
C ILE A 12 -3.25 -19.37 1.36
N THR A 13 -2.83 -20.03 2.41
CA THR A 13 -3.71 -20.83 3.26
C THR A 13 -4.77 -19.95 3.94
N SER A 14 -4.38 -18.79 4.44
CA SER A 14 -5.31 -17.82 5.04
C SER A 14 -6.32 -17.28 4.03
N PHE A 15 -5.90 -17.01 2.78
CA PHE A 15 -6.82 -16.57 1.72
C PHE A 15 -7.75 -17.68 1.21
N LYS A 16 -7.35 -18.96 1.24
CA LYS A 16 -8.20 -20.10 0.85
C LYS A 16 -9.29 -20.41 1.88
N LEU A 17 -9.04 -20.20 3.15
CA LEU A 17 -10.01 -20.38 4.24
C LEU A 17 -11.13 -19.31 4.22
N LEU A 18 -10.96 -18.22 3.47
CA LEU A 18 -11.92 -17.13 3.34
C LEU A 18 -13.09 -17.39 2.37
N GLY A 19 -13.15 -18.57 1.76
CA GLY A 19 -14.14 -18.92 0.71
C GLY A 19 -15.57 -19.19 1.16
N SER A 20 -15.93 -19.07 2.42
CA SER A 20 -17.30 -19.21 2.88
C SER A 20 -17.57 -18.42 4.16
N GLY A 21 -18.11 -17.21 3.98
CA GLY A 21 -18.73 -16.43 5.05
C GLY A 21 -17.76 -15.69 5.96
N PHE A 22 -17.83 -14.37 5.90
CA PHE A 22 -17.33 -13.43 6.90
C PHE A 22 -16.03 -13.85 7.59
N LEU A 23 -14.93 -13.73 6.91
CA LEU A 23 -13.67 -13.63 7.58
C LEU A 23 -12.96 -12.37 7.06
N ILE A 24 -13.15 -11.32 7.77
CA ILE A 24 -12.18 -10.25 7.81
C ILE A 24 -10.87 -10.94 8.16
N LEU A 25 -9.92 -11.01 7.23
CA LEU A 25 -8.56 -11.32 7.59
C LEU A 25 -8.06 -10.16 8.44
N ILE A 26 -8.50 -10.17 9.64
CA ILE A 26 -7.89 -9.45 10.72
C ILE A 26 -6.59 -10.20 10.98
N ILE A 27 -5.61 -9.91 10.15
CA ILE A 27 -4.27 -9.96 10.67
C ILE A 27 -4.27 -8.83 11.69
N GLY A 28 -4.95 -9.09 12.80
CA GLY A 28 -5.04 -8.14 13.84
C GLY A 28 -6.30 -8.04 14.62
N CYS A 29 -7.12 -9.05 14.76
CA CYS A 29 -8.08 -9.11 15.87
C CYS A 29 -8.28 -10.53 16.34
N GLY A 30 -7.85 -10.76 17.58
CA GLY A 30 -8.13 -12.00 18.26
C GLY A 30 -9.61 -12.25 18.34
N LEU A 31 -10.00 -13.42 17.96
CA LEU A 31 -10.95 -14.34 18.51
C LEU A 31 -10.83 -15.62 17.71
N VAL A 32 -9.84 -16.40 18.03
CA VAL A 32 -9.87 -17.84 17.82
C VAL A 32 -9.46 -18.45 19.14
N ALA A 33 -10.44 -18.98 19.80
CA ALA A 33 -10.20 -20.02 20.76
C ALA A 33 -9.58 -21.20 20.01
N ASP A 34 -8.55 -21.78 20.59
CA ASP A 34 -7.90 -23.04 20.22
C ASP A 34 -7.40 -23.19 18.77
N SER A 35 -6.20 -22.68 18.55
CA SER A 35 -5.23 -23.42 17.75
C SER A 35 -3.79 -22.95 18.03
N PRO A 36 -2.89 -23.88 18.21
CA PRO A 36 -1.52 -23.62 18.64
C PRO A 36 -0.65 -23.17 17.47
N GLU A 37 0.38 -22.42 17.77
CA GLU A 37 1.44 -21.94 16.89
C GLU A 37 1.13 -20.72 16.02
N TYR A 38 0.94 -19.58 16.68
CA TYR A 38 0.85 -18.30 16.00
C TYR A 38 1.99 -17.38 16.32
N ILE A 39 2.67 -17.04 15.22
CA ILE A 39 3.53 -15.86 15.08
C ILE A 39 4.28 -15.54 16.38
N LYS A 40 5.26 -16.37 16.70
CA LYS A 40 6.40 -15.88 17.45
C LYS A 40 7.03 -14.79 16.56
N VAL A 41 6.78 -13.53 16.88
CA VAL A 41 7.74 -12.48 16.58
C VAL A 41 8.97 -12.88 17.40
N ASN A 42 9.82 -13.71 16.84
CA ASN A 42 11.10 -13.99 17.44
C ASN A 42 11.85 -12.66 17.44
N LEU A 43 11.93 -12.05 18.60
CA LEU A 43 12.95 -11.06 18.91
C LEU A 43 14.26 -11.79 18.69
N ILE A 44 14.91 -11.49 17.59
CA ILE A 44 16.17 -12.13 17.19
C ILE A 44 17.25 -11.60 18.10
N ASP A 45 17.98 -12.53 18.67
CA ASP A 45 19.22 -12.36 19.40
C ASP A 45 20.17 -11.35 18.72
N ASN A 46 20.82 -10.54 19.53
CA ASN A 46 21.61 -9.34 19.21
C ASN A 46 22.91 -9.57 18.40
N SER A 47 23.08 -10.66 17.69
CA SER A 47 24.34 -10.98 16.98
C SER A 47 24.35 -10.69 15.49
N SER A 48 23.27 -10.17 14.90
CA SER A 48 23.23 -9.82 13.48
C SER A 48 23.62 -8.36 13.28
N ALA A 49 24.73 -8.10 12.62
CA ALA A 49 25.10 -6.75 12.17
C ALA A 49 24.00 -6.19 11.28
N THR A 50 23.22 -5.25 11.80
CA THR A 50 22.15 -4.62 11.04
C THR A 50 22.78 -3.67 10.03
N VAL A 51 22.79 -4.06 8.76
CA VAL A 51 23.24 -3.17 7.68
C VAL A 51 22.18 -2.08 7.50
N VAL A 52 22.47 -0.88 7.96
CA VAL A 52 21.62 0.29 7.76
C VAL A 52 21.79 0.79 6.33
N LEU A 53 20.76 0.65 5.52
CA LEU A 53 20.76 1.13 4.15
C LEU A 53 20.42 2.63 4.08
N LYS A 54 21.30 3.41 3.45
CA LYS A 54 21.05 4.83 3.21
C LYS A 54 20.03 5.00 2.08
N ARG A 55 18.98 5.82 2.32
CA ARG A 55 18.02 6.17 1.29
C ARG A 55 18.69 6.86 0.12
N PRO A 56 18.52 6.40 -1.12
CA PRO A 56 19.04 7.08 -2.29
C PRO A 56 18.44 8.48 -2.45
N SER A 57 19.28 9.50 -2.68
CA SER A 57 18.85 10.91 -2.78
C SER A 57 17.87 11.19 -3.94
N ARG A 58 17.87 10.34 -4.97
CA ARG A 58 16.94 10.44 -6.10
C ARG A 58 15.48 10.07 -5.75
N LEU A 59 15.25 9.33 -4.67
CA LEU A 59 13.90 8.95 -4.25
C LEU A 59 13.21 10.14 -3.62
N LYS A 60 12.05 10.48 -4.15
CA LYS A 60 11.21 11.59 -3.69
C LYS A 60 9.88 11.06 -3.18
N TYR A 61 9.37 11.71 -2.15
CA TYR A 61 8.04 11.47 -1.56
C TYR A 61 7.31 12.80 -1.54
N SER A 62 6.46 13.03 -2.54
CA SER A 62 5.91 14.37 -2.86
C SER A 62 5.03 14.97 -1.76
N TRP A 63 4.62 14.18 -0.77
CA TRP A 63 3.89 14.68 0.41
C TRP A 63 4.80 15.26 1.50
N GLN A 64 6.12 15.18 1.35
CA GLN A 64 7.09 15.74 2.29
C GLN A 64 8.05 16.67 1.55
N SER A 65 8.19 17.90 2.02
CA SER A 65 9.19 18.85 1.51
C SER A 65 10.60 18.42 1.88
N THR A 66 10.76 17.94 3.12
CA THR A 66 11.99 17.29 3.63
C THR A 66 11.60 15.87 4.03
N ILE A 67 12.37 14.87 3.57
CA ILE A 67 12.03 13.46 3.84
C ILE A 67 12.44 13.13 5.28
N GLU A 68 11.45 13.04 6.14
CA GLU A 68 11.60 12.69 7.54
C GLU A 68 11.14 11.25 7.79
N GLY A 69 11.88 10.55 8.63
CA GLY A 69 11.58 9.20 9.06
C GLY A 69 12.57 8.16 8.58
N GLU A 70 12.68 7.11 9.37
CA GLU A 70 13.52 5.96 9.08
C GLU A 70 13.03 5.25 7.81
N PRO A 71 13.95 4.82 6.91
CA PRO A 71 13.56 3.97 5.78
C PRO A 71 12.91 2.66 6.24
N LEU A 72 11.85 2.25 5.57
CA LEU A 72 11.12 1.00 5.87
C LEU A 72 12.08 -0.19 6.01
N VAL A 73 13.03 -0.34 5.10
CA VAL A 73 13.98 -1.45 5.07
C VAL A 73 14.83 -1.58 6.33
N ASN A 74 15.08 -0.48 7.03
CA ASN A 74 15.89 -0.47 8.24
C ASN A 74 15.12 -0.81 9.53
N ARG A 75 13.78 -0.75 9.47
CA ARG A 75 12.92 -1.02 10.62
C ARG A 75 12.77 -2.50 10.91
N PHE A 76 12.76 -3.32 9.87
CA PHE A 76 12.37 -4.72 9.97
C PHE A 76 13.57 -5.63 9.78
N VAL A 77 13.89 -6.40 10.81
CA VAL A 77 14.94 -7.41 10.78
C VAL A 77 14.46 -8.57 9.88
N LEU A 78 15.34 -9.06 9.02
CA LEU A 78 15.04 -10.19 8.16
C LEU A 78 15.02 -11.49 8.99
N PRO A 79 14.20 -12.47 8.62
CA PRO A 79 14.30 -13.81 9.21
C PRO A 79 15.70 -14.39 9.01
N LEU A 80 16.13 -15.24 9.94
CA LEU A 80 17.44 -15.89 9.87
C LEU A 80 17.60 -16.66 8.54
N GLY A 81 18.71 -16.45 7.85
CA GLY A 81 19.00 -17.06 6.55
C GLY A 81 18.36 -16.36 5.34
N PHE A 82 17.54 -15.34 5.55
CA PHE A 82 16.93 -14.57 4.45
C PHE A 82 17.78 -13.35 4.07
N LYS A 83 17.74 -13.02 2.77
CA LYS A 83 18.35 -11.81 2.20
C LYS A 83 17.30 -11.03 1.42
N LEU A 84 17.45 -9.72 1.35
CA LEU A 84 16.59 -8.87 0.54
C LEU A 84 16.69 -9.29 -0.93
N THR A 85 15.54 -9.46 -1.59
CA THR A 85 15.52 -9.66 -3.04
C THR A 85 16.02 -8.42 -3.78
N ASN A 86 16.59 -8.63 -4.96
CA ASN A 86 17.03 -7.52 -5.80
C ASN A 86 15.82 -6.71 -6.29
N VAL A 87 15.93 -5.40 -6.24
CA VAL A 87 14.96 -4.47 -6.83
C VAL A 87 15.65 -3.58 -7.84
N LYS A 88 15.00 -3.39 -8.99
CA LYS A 88 15.53 -2.52 -10.03
C LYS A 88 15.60 -1.07 -9.53
N LYS A 89 16.74 -0.40 -9.77
CA LYS A 89 16.95 1.01 -9.45
C LYS A 89 15.84 1.88 -10.08
N GLY A 90 15.26 2.79 -9.30
CA GLY A 90 14.16 3.67 -9.72
C GLY A 90 12.80 2.97 -9.84
N SER A 91 12.70 1.67 -9.51
CA SER A 91 11.43 0.94 -9.56
C SER A 91 10.51 1.28 -8.39
N PHE A 92 9.24 0.93 -8.52
CA PHE A 92 8.26 1.04 -7.44
C PHE A 92 8.67 0.23 -6.21
N GLY A 93 9.22 -0.99 -6.43
CA GLY A 93 9.72 -1.82 -5.34
C GLY A 93 10.88 -1.17 -4.57
N GLU A 94 11.82 -0.50 -5.24
CA GLU A 94 12.87 0.26 -4.55
C GLU A 94 12.26 1.44 -3.77
N TRP A 95 11.33 2.17 -4.37
CA TRP A 95 10.66 3.30 -3.74
C TRP A 95 9.89 2.87 -2.48
N LEU A 96 9.18 1.75 -2.51
CA LEU A 96 8.49 1.16 -1.35
C LEU A 96 9.48 0.76 -0.24
N ARG A 97 10.61 0.14 -0.61
CA ARG A 97 11.67 -0.30 0.33
C ARG A 97 12.20 0.84 1.20
N PHE A 98 12.23 2.04 0.66
CA PHE A 98 12.74 3.22 1.35
C PHE A 98 11.64 4.18 1.85
N LEU A 99 10.37 3.76 1.90
CA LEU A 99 9.29 4.56 2.47
C LEU A 99 9.67 5.10 3.86
N PRO A 100 9.41 6.39 4.11
CA PRO A 100 9.65 6.98 5.42
C PRO A 100 8.63 6.45 6.43
N LEU A 101 9.09 5.98 7.57
CA LEU A 101 8.25 5.54 8.68
C LEU A 101 8.20 6.58 9.78
N LYS A 102 7.09 6.66 10.48
CA LYS A 102 6.96 7.38 11.75
C LYS A 102 7.86 6.74 12.81
N PRO A 103 8.21 7.44 13.89
CA PRO A 103 8.97 6.87 15.00
C PRO A 103 8.41 5.52 15.46
N LYS A 104 9.30 4.65 15.97
CA LYS A 104 8.92 3.35 16.51
C LYS A 104 7.87 3.53 17.63
N GLY A 105 6.83 2.69 17.64
CA GLY A 105 5.74 2.79 18.60
C GLY A 105 4.65 3.81 18.27
N SER A 106 4.76 4.54 17.14
CA SER A 106 3.73 5.46 16.68
C SER A 106 2.39 4.74 16.53
N LYS A 107 1.32 5.40 16.97
CA LYS A 107 -0.04 4.88 16.86
C LYS A 107 -0.61 5.11 15.47
N ILE A 108 -1.48 4.20 15.04
CA ILE A 108 -2.29 4.38 13.83
C ILE A 108 -3.42 5.35 14.17
N MET A 109 -3.46 6.45 13.43
CA MET A 109 -4.47 7.50 13.60
C MET A 109 -5.44 7.45 12.42
N LEU A 110 -6.72 7.71 12.68
CA LEU A 110 -7.76 7.91 11.68
C LEU A 110 -7.73 9.36 11.14
N TYR A 111 -8.52 9.62 10.10
CA TYR A 111 -8.62 10.93 9.44
C TYR A 111 -9.08 12.07 10.36
N ASP A 112 -9.84 11.75 11.40
CA ASP A 112 -10.36 12.69 12.41
C ASP A 112 -9.41 12.91 13.59
N GLY A 113 -8.23 12.28 13.57
CA GLY A 113 -7.23 12.37 14.63
C GLY A 113 -7.47 11.41 15.79
N THR A 114 -8.49 10.55 15.74
CA THR A 114 -8.69 9.49 16.74
C THR A 114 -7.78 8.30 16.48
N LYS A 115 -7.54 7.48 17.50
CA LYS A 115 -6.74 6.26 17.37
C LYS A 115 -7.57 5.14 16.76
N LYS A 116 -7.02 4.43 15.78
CA LYS A 116 -7.62 3.20 15.27
C LYS A 116 -7.76 2.19 16.43
N ARG A 117 -8.89 1.48 16.49
CA ARG A 117 -9.23 0.60 17.61
C ARG A 117 -8.17 -0.47 17.90
N PHE A 118 -7.63 -1.09 16.85
CA PHE A 118 -6.68 -2.19 16.98
C PHE A 118 -5.25 -1.71 16.67
N GLN A 119 -4.40 -1.63 17.69
CA GLN A 119 -3.01 -1.16 17.59
C GLN A 119 -1.99 -2.29 17.70
N MET A 120 -2.38 -3.49 18.19
CA MET A 120 -1.44 -4.53 18.63
C MET A 120 -0.60 -5.13 17.51
N LEU A 121 -1.08 -5.09 16.27
CA LEU A 121 -0.41 -5.68 15.13
C LEU A 121 0.31 -4.64 14.26
N ASN A 122 0.46 -3.45 14.82
CA ASN A 122 1.18 -2.38 14.16
C ASN A 122 2.69 -2.54 14.38
N ALA A 123 3.39 -3.09 13.41
CA ALA A 123 4.85 -3.17 13.41
C ALA A 123 5.52 -1.87 12.92
N GLY A 124 4.79 -1.03 12.19
CA GLY A 124 5.26 0.29 11.76
C GLY A 124 4.19 1.08 11.01
N VAL A 125 4.29 2.39 11.05
CA VAL A 125 3.38 3.32 10.39
C VAL A 125 4.15 4.14 9.36
N VAL A 126 3.68 4.14 8.10
CA VAL A 126 4.26 5.01 7.06
C VAL A 126 4.00 6.48 7.41
N ASN A 127 5.03 7.31 7.27
CA ASN A 127 4.92 8.74 7.53
C ASN A 127 4.29 9.46 6.33
N ILE A 128 2.97 9.30 6.19
CA ILE A 128 2.15 9.88 5.14
C ILE A 128 0.85 10.44 5.75
N ASP A 129 0.34 11.52 5.19
CA ASP A 129 -0.94 12.08 5.60
C ASP A 129 -2.12 11.23 5.07
N VAL A 130 -3.17 11.10 5.84
CA VAL A 130 -4.40 10.40 5.44
C VAL A 130 -5.53 11.34 5.03
N GLY A 131 -5.26 12.65 5.01
CA GLY A 131 -6.25 13.68 4.69
C GLY A 131 -7.22 13.94 5.84
N LYS A 132 -8.34 14.63 5.52
CA LYS A 132 -9.37 15.08 6.49
C LYS A 132 -10.75 14.45 6.23
N ARG A 133 -10.81 13.38 5.44
CA ARG A 133 -12.06 12.68 5.10
C ARG A 133 -11.88 11.20 5.37
N ASP A 134 -12.98 10.50 5.65
CA ASP A 134 -12.98 9.03 5.79
C ASP A 134 -12.75 8.35 4.41
N LEU A 135 -11.53 8.46 3.95
CA LEU A 135 -11.00 7.92 2.71
C LEU A 135 -9.62 7.31 3.00
N GLN A 136 -8.97 6.79 1.97
CA GLN A 136 -7.71 6.07 2.07
C GLN A 136 -7.83 4.77 2.89
N GLN A 137 -8.94 4.06 2.67
CA GLN A 137 -9.12 2.69 3.11
C GLN A 137 -8.20 1.74 2.31
N CYS A 138 -8.39 0.43 2.42
CA CYS A 138 -7.43 -0.54 1.89
C CYS A 138 -7.10 -0.35 0.39
N ALA A 139 -8.11 -0.17 -0.47
CA ALA A 139 -7.92 0.07 -1.90
C ALA A 139 -7.26 1.43 -2.17
N ASP A 140 -7.70 2.45 -1.44
CA ASP A 140 -7.21 3.81 -1.63
C ASP A 140 -5.74 3.95 -1.21
N ALA A 141 -5.29 3.17 -0.22
CA ALA A 141 -3.89 3.11 0.18
C ALA A 141 -3.00 2.58 -0.96
N VAL A 142 -3.46 1.54 -1.67
CA VAL A 142 -2.78 1.00 -2.85
C VAL A 142 -2.73 2.04 -3.97
N ILE A 143 -3.88 2.64 -4.29
CA ILE A 143 -4.02 3.72 -5.28
C ILE A 143 -3.10 4.89 -4.91
N ARG A 144 -3.11 5.32 -3.65
CA ARG A 144 -2.28 6.42 -3.16
C ARG A 144 -0.79 6.18 -3.40
N LEU A 145 -0.27 5.07 -2.92
CA LEU A 145 1.18 4.80 -2.99
C LEU A 145 1.65 4.60 -4.43
N ARG A 146 0.87 3.91 -5.25
CA ARG A 146 1.20 3.75 -6.66
C ARG A 146 1.21 5.11 -7.37
N SER A 147 0.22 5.93 -7.13
CA SER A 147 0.12 7.27 -7.72
C SER A 147 1.24 8.21 -7.26
N GLU A 148 1.61 8.18 -5.98
CA GLU A 148 2.69 8.99 -5.43
C GLU A 148 4.04 8.64 -6.06
N TYR A 149 4.33 7.36 -6.24
CA TYR A 149 5.52 6.92 -6.95
C TYR A 149 5.56 7.44 -8.38
N LEU A 150 4.46 7.28 -9.13
CA LEU A 150 4.37 7.74 -10.52
C LEU A 150 4.45 9.27 -10.61
N TYR A 151 3.82 9.98 -9.69
CA TYR A 151 3.88 11.43 -9.60
C TYR A 151 5.32 11.92 -9.32
N ALA A 152 5.99 11.35 -8.32
CA ALA A 152 7.36 11.66 -7.97
C ALA A 152 8.37 11.33 -9.09
N SER A 153 8.02 10.36 -9.94
CA SER A 153 8.81 9.94 -11.12
C SER A 153 8.40 10.67 -12.41
N LEU A 154 7.53 11.68 -12.33
CA LEU A 154 7.01 12.47 -13.46
C LEU A 154 6.29 11.64 -14.54
N GLN A 155 5.79 10.46 -14.20
CA GLN A 155 5.09 9.54 -15.11
C GLN A 155 3.57 9.78 -15.04
N TYR A 156 3.14 11.00 -15.27
CA TYR A 156 1.76 11.46 -15.07
C TYR A 156 0.74 10.76 -15.97
N ASP A 157 1.14 10.37 -17.16
CA ASP A 157 0.38 9.62 -18.16
C ASP A 157 0.05 8.18 -17.73
N LYS A 158 0.82 7.63 -16.76
CA LYS A 158 0.60 6.31 -16.21
C LYS A 158 -0.27 6.31 -14.96
N ILE A 159 -0.72 7.48 -14.51
CA ILE A 159 -1.62 7.59 -13.36
C ILE A 159 -3.06 7.55 -13.88
N HIS A 160 -3.70 6.41 -13.76
CA HIS A 160 -5.10 6.20 -14.08
C HIS A 160 -5.68 5.07 -13.23
N PHE A 161 -6.98 5.09 -13.01
CA PHE A 161 -7.70 4.05 -12.30
C PHE A 161 -9.12 3.95 -12.84
N ASN A 162 -9.62 2.72 -12.95
CA ASN A 162 -11.00 2.51 -13.32
C ASN A 162 -11.93 2.72 -12.11
N TYR A 163 -12.99 3.47 -12.31
CA TYR A 163 -14.11 3.53 -11.37
C TYR A 163 -14.88 2.21 -11.39
N THR A 164 -15.72 1.97 -10.39
CA THR A 164 -16.61 0.82 -10.34
C THR A 164 -17.52 0.74 -11.58
N SER A 165 -17.85 1.88 -12.19
CA SER A 165 -18.58 1.97 -13.46
C SER A 165 -17.81 1.53 -14.71
N GLY A 166 -16.49 1.30 -14.59
CA GLY A 166 -15.59 1.04 -15.73
C GLY A 166 -14.99 2.29 -16.38
N PHE A 167 -15.37 3.49 -15.93
CA PHE A 167 -14.80 4.74 -16.46
C PHE A 167 -13.31 4.85 -16.06
N ASN A 168 -12.43 5.07 -17.04
CA ASN A 168 -11.01 5.28 -16.80
C ASN A 168 -10.74 6.74 -16.42
N ALA A 169 -10.39 6.97 -15.16
CA ALA A 169 -10.04 8.28 -14.63
C ALA A 169 -8.55 8.54 -14.82
N GLU A 170 -8.18 9.33 -15.84
CA GLU A 170 -6.79 9.65 -16.18
C GLU A 170 -6.33 10.94 -15.50
N TYR A 171 -5.20 10.90 -14.82
CA TYR A 171 -4.61 12.08 -14.21
C TYR A 171 -4.09 13.09 -15.26
N SER A 172 -3.62 12.63 -16.40
CA SER A 172 -3.20 13.49 -17.52
C SER A 172 -4.34 14.41 -18.00
N ALA A 173 -5.55 13.85 -18.13
CA ALA A 173 -6.75 14.62 -18.46
C ALA A 173 -7.12 15.60 -17.34
N TRP A 174 -7.09 15.16 -16.07
CA TRP A 174 -7.33 16.05 -14.92
C TRP A 174 -6.32 17.21 -14.87
N ARG A 175 -5.05 16.90 -15.06
CA ARG A 175 -3.95 17.86 -15.05
C ARG A 175 -4.05 18.89 -16.18
N SER A 176 -4.66 18.52 -17.31
CA SER A 176 -4.95 19.44 -18.44
C SER A 176 -6.19 20.32 -18.25
N GLY A 177 -6.86 20.23 -17.09
CA GLY A 177 -8.04 21.05 -16.76
C GLY A 177 -9.39 20.34 -16.96
N LYS A 178 -9.41 19.10 -17.42
CA LYS A 178 -10.64 18.30 -17.44
C LYS A 178 -10.99 17.83 -16.04
N LYS A 179 -12.27 17.87 -15.70
CA LYS A 179 -12.81 17.33 -14.45
C LYS A 179 -13.76 16.18 -14.76
N ILE A 180 -14.05 15.38 -13.75
CA ILE A 180 -14.92 14.22 -13.87
C ILE A 180 -16.24 14.55 -13.16
N LYS A 181 -17.34 14.40 -13.88
CA LYS A 181 -18.69 14.49 -13.34
C LYS A 181 -19.31 13.09 -13.31
N VAL A 182 -19.83 12.71 -12.15
CA VAL A 182 -20.56 11.46 -11.94
C VAL A 182 -22.03 11.82 -11.71
N SER A 183 -22.93 11.19 -12.45
CA SER A 183 -24.38 11.34 -12.32
C SER A 183 -25.01 9.95 -12.46
N GLY A 184 -25.29 9.30 -11.33
CA GLY A 184 -25.65 7.88 -11.32
C GLY A 184 -24.54 7.04 -11.96
N ASN A 185 -24.88 6.22 -12.95
CA ASN A 185 -23.93 5.38 -13.68
C ASN A 185 -23.24 6.10 -14.86
N LYS A 186 -23.59 7.36 -15.14
CA LYS A 186 -22.97 8.13 -16.21
C LYS A 186 -21.78 8.91 -15.66
N VAL A 187 -20.63 8.68 -16.27
CA VAL A 187 -19.38 9.35 -15.88
C VAL A 187 -18.77 10.00 -17.13
N ASN A 188 -18.47 11.26 -17.06
CA ASN A 188 -17.94 12.02 -18.20
C ASN A 188 -16.91 13.06 -17.76
N TYR A 189 -15.95 13.34 -18.65
CA TYR A 189 -15.11 14.51 -18.52
C TYR A 189 -15.87 15.79 -18.91
N TYR A 190 -15.57 16.88 -18.24
CA TYR A 190 -15.95 18.23 -18.65
C TYR A 190 -14.77 19.18 -18.47
N THR A 191 -14.72 20.24 -19.26
CA THR A 191 -13.70 21.28 -19.11
C THR A 191 -14.13 22.24 -18.00
N ALA A 192 -13.32 22.37 -16.96
CA ALA A 192 -13.57 23.31 -15.89
C ALA A 192 -12.84 24.64 -16.19
N PRO A 193 -13.55 25.77 -16.19
CA PRO A 193 -12.92 27.07 -16.38
C PRO A 193 -11.83 27.32 -15.32
N LYS A 194 -10.66 27.81 -15.73
CA LYS A 194 -9.54 28.19 -14.85
C LYS A 194 -8.95 27.06 -13.99
N ALA A 195 -9.23 25.78 -14.27
CA ALA A 195 -8.59 24.69 -13.54
C ALA A 195 -7.12 24.55 -13.94
N ASN A 196 -6.22 24.91 -13.03
CA ASN A 196 -4.80 24.59 -13.17
C ASN A 196 -4.41 23.61 -12.07
N ASP A 197 -4.44 22.33 -12.40
CA ASP A 197 -4.18 21.24 -11.45
C ASP A 197 -2.81 20.58 -11.66
N LYS A 198 -1.85 21.33 -12.18
CA LYS A 198 -0.47 20.86 -12.39
C LYS A 198 0.30 20.72 -11.07
N LEU A 199 -0.13 21.39 -10.01
CA LEU A 199 0.50 21.34 -8.69
C LEU A 199 0.12 20.07 -7.94
N TYR A 200 0.89 19.75 -6.90
CA TYR A 200 0.64 18.60 -6.02
C TYR A 200 -0.75 18.70 -5.33
N SER A 201 -1.22 19.89 -5.02
CA SER A 201 -2.59 20.09 -4.51
C SER A 201 -3.68 19.64 -5.50
N GLY A 202 -3.47 19.86 -6.80
CA GLY A 202 -4.36 19.38 -7.86
C GLY A 202 -4.32 17.86 -7.99
N PHE A 203 -3.14 17.24 -7.84
CA PHE A 203 -2.98 15.80 -7.77
C PHE A 203 -3.74 15.19 -6.57
N LYS A 204 -3.66 15.80 -5.39
CA LYS A 204 -4.44 15.36 -4.22
C LYS A 204 -5.95 15.44 -4.46
N LYS A 205 -6.43 16.47 -5.13
CA LYS A 205 -7.87 16.60 -5.51
C LYS A 205 -8.29 15.47 -6.47
N TYR A 206 -7.44 15.13 -7.45
CA TYR A 206 -7.67 14.00 -8.33
C TYR A 206 -7.78 12.69 -7.53
N LEU A 207 -6.86 12.41 -6.62
CA LEU A 207 -6.89 11.21 -5.78
C LEU A 207 -8.15 11.12 -4.93
N ILE A 208 -8.58 12.24 -4.31
CA ILE A 208 -9.85 12.29 -3.57
C ILE A 208 -11.04 11.93 -4.47
N ASN A 209 -11.01 12.38 -5.73
CA ASN A 209 -12.06 12.03 -6.69
C ASN A 209 -12.02 10.52 -7.00
N VAL A 210 -10.85 9.94 -7.23
CA VAL A 210 -10.68 8.50 -7.48
C VAL A 210 -11.17 7.67 -6.31
N TYR A 211 -10.81 8.01 -5.06
CA TYR A 211 -11.21 7.26 -3.86
C TYR A 211 -12.73 7.17 -3.67
N ASN A 212 -13.50 8.14 -4.16
CA ASN A 212 -14.96 8.07 -4.06
C ASN A 212 -15.59 7.03 -5.00
N TYR A 213 -14.90 6.60 -6.06
CA TYR A 213 -15.52 5.81 -7.14
C TYR A 213 -14.73 4.55 -7.55
N ALA A 214 -13.46 4.46 -7.18
CA ALA A 214 -12.65 3.25 -7.34
C ALA A 214 -12.57 2.48 -6.01
N GLY A 215 -12.38 1.17 -6.10
CA GLY A 215 -12.27 0.32 -4.91
C GLY A 215 -11.70 -1.05 -5.26
N THR A 216 -11.80 -2.01 -4.33
CA THR A 216 -11.27 -3.36 -4.55
C THR A 216 -11.90 -4.05 -5.77
N TYR A 217 -13.19 -3.80 -6.06
CA TYR A 217 -13.87 -4.36 -7.21
C TYR A 217 -13.24 -3.90 -8.54
N SER A 218 -13.05 -2.59 -8.71
CA SER A 218 -12.45 -2.05 -9.94
C SER A 218 -10.97 -2.41 -10.06
N LEU A 219 -10.20 -2.33 -8.97
CA LEU A 219 -8.81 -2.73 -8.96
C LEU A 219 -8.62 -4.20 -9.33
N ASN A 220 -9.43 -5.10 -8.80
CA ASN A 220 -9.34 -6.52 -9.11
C ASN A 220 -9.57 -6.82 -10.60
N LYS A 221 -10.42 -6.03 -11.27
CA LYS A 221 -10.64 -6.14 -12.72
C LYS A 221 -9.50 -5.57 -13.56
N GLU A 222 -8.81 -4.56 -13.04
CA GLU A 222 -7.74 -3.86 -13.74
C GLU A 222 -6.38 -4.57 -13.58
N LEU A 223 -6.17 -5.22 -12.44
CA LEU A 223 -4.93 -5.89 -12.11
C LEU A 223 -4.78 -7.25 -12.81
N LYS A 224 -3.55 -7.59 -13.17
CA LYS A 224 -3.22 -8.89 -13.76
C LYS A 224 -2.80 -9.87 -12.68
N THR A 225 -3.34 -11.08 -12.73
CA THR A 225 -2.93 -12.16 -11.84
C THR A 225 -1.48 -12.56 -12.10
N GLN A 226 -0.72 -12.76 -11.03
CA GLN A 226 0.66 -13.22 -11.06
C GLN A 226 0.79 -14.55 -10.29
N ASN A 227 1.82 -15.33 -10.64
CA ASN A 227 2.16 -16.50 -9.85
C ASN A 227 2.77 -16.04 -8.52
N THR A 228 2.39 -16.68 -7.42
CA THR A 228 2.91 -16.35 -6.08
C THR A 228 4.42 -16.60 -5.94
N LYS A 229 4.99 -17.49 -6.73
CA LYS A 229 6.46 -17.69 -6.79
C LYS A 229 7.19 -16.44 -7.31
N ASP A 230 6.51 -15.63 -8.13
CA ASP A 230 7.08 -14.43 -8.73
C ASP A 230 6.76 -13.15 -7.95
N ILE A 231 6.21 -13.29 -6.73
CA ILE A 231 5.81 -12.17 -5.89
C ILE A 231 6.97 -11.21 -5.64
N LYS A 232 6.69 -9.92 -5.78
CA LYS A 232 7.66 -8.83 -5.62
C LYS A 232 7.04 -7.62 -4.91
N ALA A 233 7.88 -6.73 -4.44
CA ALA A 233 7.43 -5.47 -3.85
C ALA A 233 6.62 -4.65 -4.87
N GLY A 234 5.45 -4.20 -4.44
CA GLY A 234 4.46 -3.50 -5.27
C GLY A 234 3.31 -4.37 -5.77
N ASP A 235 3.42 -5.70 -5.67
CA ASP A 235 2.28 -6.60 -5.90
C ASP A 235 1.25 -6.45 -4.79
N VAL A 236 0.03 -6.89 -5.07
CA VAL A 236 -1.07 -6.85 -4.11
C VAL A 236 -1.73 -8.21 -3.98
N LEU A 237 -2.21 -8.51 -2.78
CA LEU A 237 -3.13 -9.62 -2.53
C LEU A 237 -4.52 -8.99 -2.40
N ILE A 238 -5.43 -9.34 -3.29
CA ILE A 238 -6.73 -8.66 -3.42
C ILE A 238 -7.88 -9.64 -3.47
N ILE A 239 -8.95 -9.32 -2.74
CA ILE A 239 -10.27 -9.89 -2.88
C ILE A 239 -11.17 -8.75 -3.38
N GLY A 240 -11.57 -8.82 -4.66
CA GLY A 240 -12.45 -7.82 -5.26
C GLY A 240 -13.90 -8.04 -4.84
N GLY A 241 -14.58 -6.99 -4.41
CA GLY A 241 -16.01 -7.11 -4.06
C GLY A 241 -16.50 -6.09 -3.04
N PHE A 242 -17.72 -6.37 -2.56
CA PHE A 242 -18.44 -5.60 -1.53
C PHE A 242 -19.03 -6.59 -0.51
N PRO A 243 -18.34 -6.93 0.58
CA PRO A 243 -17.04 -6.39 1.01
C PRO A 243 -15.88 -6.95 0.18
N GLY A 244 -14.83 -6.17 0.07
CA GLY A 244 -13.54 -6.55 -0.52
C GLY A 244 -12.39 -6.11 0.36
N HIS A 245 -11.17 -6.63 0.09
CA HIS A 245 -9.97 -6.22 0.81
C HIS A 245 -8.74 -6.30 -0.09
N VAL A 246 -7.75 -5.48 0.20
CA VAL A 246 -6.47 -5.52 -0.49
C VAL A 246 -5.33 -5.15 0.46
N VAL A 247 -4.23 -5.88 0.32
CA VAL A 247 -2.96 -5.57 1.00
C VAL A 247 -1.83 -5.51 -0.03
N MET A 248 -0.86 -4.64 0.20
CA MET A 248 0.28 -4.45 -0.69
C MET A 248 1.53 -5.11 -0.12
N VAL A 249 2.31 -5.73 -0.98
CA VAL A 249 3.65 -6.22 -0.67
C VAL A 249 4.62 -5.04 -0.67
N ALA A 250 5.08 -4.64 0.51
CA ALA A 250 5.99 -3.50 0.67
C ALA A 250 7.46 -3.89 0.45
N ASN A 251 7.85 -5.11 0.81
CA ASN A 251 9.19 -5.63 0.60
C ASN A 251 9.17 -7.16 0.54
N VAL A 252 10.20 -7.76 -0.05
CA VAL A 252 10.37 -9.21 -0.17
C VAL A 252 11.80 -9.59 0.21
N CYS A 253 11.96 -10.69 0.92
CA CYS A 253 13.24 -11.35 1.15
C CYS A 253 13.11 -12.84 0.83
N GLU A 254 14.25 -13.48 0.55
CA GLU A 254 14.33 -14.86 0.10
C GLU A 254 15.52 -15.55 0.75
N ASN A 255 15.39 -16.85 1.08
CA ASN A 255 16.48 -17.67 1.60
C ASN A 255 17.14 -18.49 0.47
N ALA A 256 18.18 -19.25 0.82
CA ALA A 256 18.93 -20.09 -0.13
C ALA A 256 18.09 -21.21 -0.76
N GLN A 257 16.98 -21.60 -0.14
CA GLN A 257 16.05 -22.62 -0.62
C GLN A 257 14.96 -22.04 -1.55
N GLY A 258 14.98 -20.72 -1.81
CA GLY A 258 13.97 -20.05 -2.61
C GLY A 258 12.65 -19.76 -1.86
N GLU A 259 12.61 -19.97 -0.54
CA GLU A 259 11.46 -19.57 0.26
C GLU A 259 11.45 -18.05 0.40
N LYS A 260 10.27 -17.45 0.22
CA LYS A 260 10.08 -16.00 0.34
C LYS A 260 9.33 -15.62 1.62
N ALA A 261 9.78 -14.55 2.23
CA ALA A 261 9.00 -13.83 3.24
C ALA A 261 8.69 -12.41 2.75
N VAL A 262 7.50 -11.92 3.04
CA VAL A 262 7.00 -10.64 2.55
C VAL A 262 6.60 -9.73 3.70
N LEU A 263 6.88 -8.45 3.54
CA LEU A 263 6.36 -7.41 4.41
C LEU A 263 5.08 -6.86 3.78
N LEU A 264 3.96 -7.05 4.46
CA LEU A 264 2.65 -6.58 4.00
C LEU A 264 2.29 -5.22 4.60
N MET A 265 1.59 -4.43 3.80
CA MET A 265 1.12 -3.10 4.17
C MET A 265 -0.35 -2.95 3.80
N GLN A 266 -1.13 -2.36 4.71
CA GLN A 266 -2.56 -2.07 4.53
C GLN A 266 -2.96 -0.79 5.26
N SER A 267 -4.18 -0.33 5.02
CA SER A 267 -4.81 0.77 5.75
C SER A 267 -5.99 0.26 6.58
#